data_89a13bc9a16140c49cf1a80055266aba
#
_entry.id   89a13bc9a16140c49cf1a80055266aba
#
_cell.length_a   1.000
_cell.length_b   1.000
_cell.length_c   1.000
_cell.angle_alpha   90.00
_cell.angle_beta   90.00
_cell.angle_gamma   90.00
#
_symmetry.space_group_name_H-M   'P 1'
#
loop_
_entity.id
_entity.type
_entity.pdbx_description
1 polymer ?
#
loop_
_entity_poly.entity_id
_entity_poly.type
_entity_poly.pdbx_seq_one_letter_code
_entity_poly.pdbx_strand_id
1 'polypeptide(L)'
;MTTTGNGTSVGPLIDADGHVLEPADTWQKYIDPKFRDRAIRIELDADGRERLMFDNEPFEFLKDNLGGLGGIDLEKGGLGVQTRDYTYAEGSPAGGYDPAARLKVLDQEGIDRVLLYPTIGICWEGNVADPLLAT
;
A
#
# COMPACT_ATOMS: atom_id res chain seq x y z
N MET A 1 50.21 -9.42 9.80
CA MET A 1 49.53 -10.60 9.24
C MET A 1 48.09 -10.17 8.99
N THR A 2 47.79 -9.82 7.76
CA THR A 2 46.46 -9.39 7.30
C THR A 2 45.66 -10.66 6.91
N THR A 3 44.63 -10.97 7.63
CA THR A 3 43.71 -12.04 7.29
C THR A 3 42.82 -11.55 6.13
N THR A 4 43.05 -12.06 4.95
CA THR A 4 42.16 -11.97 3.81
C THR A 4 40.95 -12.85 4.08
N GLY A 5 39.88 -12.26 4.59
CA GLY A 5 38.56 -12.90 4.62
C GLY A 5 38.07 -13.07 3.16
N ASN A 6 37.77 -14.31 2.76
CA ASN A 6 37.01 -14.62 1.56
C ASN A 6 35.58 -14.01 1.72
N GLY A 7 35.44 -12.74 1.37
CA GLY A 7 34.13 -12.12 1.22
C GLY A 7 33.48 -12.71 -0.03
N THR A 8 32.58 -13.66 0.15
CA THR A 8 31.60 -13.96 -0.90
C THR A 8 30.85 -12.66 -1.18
N SER A 9 31.06 -12.04 -2.34
CA SER A 9 30.24 -10.91 -2.77
C SER A 9 28.81 -11.45 -2.92
N VAL A 10 27.95 -11.11 -1.98
CA VAL A 10 26.53 -11.32 -2.13
C VAL A 10 26.10 -10.45 -3.31
N GLY A 11 25.45 -11.06 -4.30
CA GLY A 11 24.90 -10.29 -5.43
C GLY A 11 23.86 -9.27 -4.96
N PRO A 12 23.31 -8.44 -5.87
CA PRO A 12 22.35 -7.43 -5.51
C PRO A 12 21.11 -8.06 -4.83
N LEU A 13 20.67 -7.45 -3.75
CA LEU A 13 19.42 -7.83 -3.07
C LEU A 13 18.23 -7.20 -3.81
N ILE A 14 17.33 -8.05 -4.25
CA ILE A 14 16.14 -7.63 -5.00
C ILE A 14 14.89 -8.03 -4.22
N ASP A 15 14.12 -7.04 -3.81
CA ASP A 15 12.77 -7.25 -3.29
C ASP A 15 11.79 -7.39 -4.47
N ALA A 16 11.14 -8.53 -4.56
CA ALA A 16 10.23 -8.86 -5.65
C ALA A 16 8.74 -8.70 -5.28
N ASP A 17 8.45 -8.23 -4.07
CA ASP A 17 7.08 -8.14 -3.55
C ASP A 17 6.85 -6.81 -2.78
N GLY A 18 7.48 -5.75 -3.25
CA GLY A 18 7.27 -4.41 -2.70
C GLY A 18 5.91 -3.84 -3.10
N HIS A 19 5.29 -3.08 -2.19
CA HIS A 19 4.02 -2.43 -2.45
C HIS A 19 4.12 -0.90 -2.42
N VAL A 20 3.33 -0.24 -3.25
CA VAL A 20 3.08 1.20 -3.16
C VAL A 20 1.71 1.41 -2.52
N LEU A 21 1.65 2.32 -1.54
CA LEU A 21 0.39 2.76 -0.94
C LEU A 21 -0.12 3.95 -1.74
N GLU A 22 -1.21 3.76 -2.44
CA GLU A 22 -1.79 4.82 -3.24
C GLU A 22 -2.40 5.89 -2.32
N PRO A 23 -2.10 7.18 -2.50
CA PRO A 23 -2.80 8.24 -1.78
C PRO A 23 -4.31 8.08 -1.91
N ALA A 24 -5.05 8.29 -0.83
CA ALA A 24 -6.50 8.00 -0.74
C ALA A 24 -7.34 8.68 -1.83
N ASP A 25 -6.86 9.79 -2.40
CA ASP A 25 -7.52 10.58 -3.44
C ASP A 25 -7.06 10.24 -4.87
N THR A 26 -6.18 9.25 -5.03
CA THR A 26 -5.54 8.94 -6.32
C THR A 26 -6.57 8.71 -7.43
N TRP A 27 -7.51 7.81 -7.19
CA TRP A 27 -8.50 7.47 -8.24
C TRP A 27 -9.45 8.61 -8.52
N GLN A 28 -9.99 9.29 -7.52
CA GLN A 28 -10.86 10.43 -7.70
C GLN A 28 -10.19 11.58 -8.46
N LYS A 29 -8.86 11.69 -8.33
CA LYS A 29 -8.07 12.74 -8.93
C LYS A 29 -7.71 12.47 -10.40
N TYR A 30 -7.42 11.20 -10.73
CA TYR A 30 -6.84 10.82 -12.01
C TYR A 30 -7.75 10.01 -12.93
N ILE A 31 -8.86 9.46 -12.44
CA ILE A 31 -9.84 8.74 -13.25
C ILE A 31 -10.53 9.70 -14.26
N ASP A 32 -11.00 9.16 -15.38
CA ASP A 32 -11.85 9.91 -16.31
C ASP A 32 -13.02 10.54 -15.53
N PRO A 33 -13.26 11.86 -15.67
CA PRO A 33 -14.31 12.56 -14.94
C PRO A 33 -15.69 11.91 -14.97
N LYS A 34 -16.04 11.20 -16.05
CA LYS A 34 -17.32 10.51 -16.18
C LYS A 34 -17.50 9.34 -15.21
N PHE A 35 -16.39 8.80 -14.64
CA PHE A 35 -16.39 7.70 -13.71
C PHE A 35 -16.07 8.12 -12.25
N ARG A 36 -15.85 9.42 -12.03
CA ARG A 36 -15.37 9.93 -10.74
C ARG A 36 -16.25 9.52 -9.56
N ASP A 37 -17.56 9.51 -9.75
CA ASP A 37 -18.52 9.12 -8.70
C ASP A 37 -18.48 7.61 -8.39
N ARG A 38 -17.85 6.83 -9.26
CA ARG A 38 -17.70 5.38 -9.14
C ARG A 38 -16.26 4.97 -8.82
N ALA A 39 -15.35 5.94 -8.71
CA ALA A 39 -13.94 5.69 -8.40
C ALA A 39 -13.75 5.00 -7.06
N ILE A 40 -12.62 4.32 -6.92
CA ILE A 40 -12.15 3.83 -5.62
C ILE A 40 -12.08 5.04 -4.67
N ARG A 41 -12.61 4.86 -3.48
CA ARG A 41 -12.56 5.87 -2.43
C ARG A 41 -12.71 5.26 -1.05
N ILE A 42 -12.32 6.01 -0.04
CA ILE A 42 -12.50 5.65 1.35
C ILE A 42 -13.67 6.46 1.89
N GLU A 43 -14.66 5.79 2.46
CA GLU A 43 -15.80 6.40 3.16
C GLU A 43 -15.83 5.94 4.62
N LEU A 44 -16.49 6.71 5.47
CA LEU A 44 -16.76 6.30 6.84
C LEU A 44 -18.15 5.65 6.93
N ASP A 45 -18.21 4.51 7.60
CA ASP A 45 -19.49 3.87 7.93
C ASP A 45 -20.18 4.54 9.13
N ALA A 46 -21.33 4.00 9.51
CA ALA A 46 -22.14 4.53 10.63
C ALA A 46 -21.40 4.48 11.99
N ASP A 47 -20.43 3.60 12.14
CA ASP A 47 -19.60 3.46 13.34
C ASP A 47 -18.32 4.33 13.28
N GLY A 48 -18.13 5.10 12.21
CA GLY A 48 -16.98 5.94 11.97
C GLY A 48 -15.74 5.20 11.53
N ARG A 49 -15.88 3.96 11.03
CA ARG A 49 -14.79 3.16 10.49
C ARG A 49 -14.64 3.37 8.99
N GLU A 50 -13.41 3.34 8.52
CA GLU A 50 -13.12 3.43 7.11
C GLU A 50 -13.62 2.20 6.35
N ARG A 51 -14.21 2.44 5.18
CA ARG A 51 -14.62 1.44 4.20
C ARG A 51 -14.03 1.78 2.84
N LEU A 52 -13.45 0.79 2.22
CA LEU A 52 -12.98 0.91 0.85
C LEU A 52 -14.17 0.63 -0.09
N MET A 53 -14.45 1.58 -0.98
CA MET A 53 -15.55 1.49 -1.93
C MET A 53 -15.01 1.25 -3.34
N PHE A 54 -15.59 0.28 -4.03
CA PHE A 54 -15.37 0.00 -5.46
C PHE A 54 -16.69 0.10 -6.18
N ASP A 55 -16.78 0.96 -7.19
CA ASP A 55 -18.00 1.14 -8.00
C ASP A 55 -19.27 1.34 -7.13
N ASN A 56 -19.14 2.12 -6.05
CA ASN A 56 -20.18 2.38 -5.04
C ASN A 56 -20.57 1.19 -4.15
N GLU A 57 -19.88 0.06 -4.26
CA GLU A 57 -20.09 -1.08 -3.39
C GLU A 57 -18.94 -1.19 -2.38
N PRO A 58 -19.21 -1.52 -1.11
CA PRO A 58 -18.17 -1.71 -0.12
C PRO A 58 -17.35 -2.97 -0.42
N PHE A 59 -16.04 -2.87 -0.23
CA PHE A 59 -15.16 -4.02 -0.34
C PHE A 59 -15.27 -4.90 0.90
N GLU A 60 -16.07 -5.94 0.82
CA GLU A 60 -16.46 -6.79 1.95
C GLU A 60 -15.31 -7.59 2.59
N PHE A 61 -14.17 -7.69 1.92
CA PHE A 61 -13.00 -8.37 2.47
C PHE A 61 -12.35 -7.59 3.63
N LEU A 62 -12.42 -6.26 3.61
CA LEU A 62 -11.87 -5.36 4.63
C LEU A 62 -13.00 -4.71 5.41
N LYS A 63 -13.31 -5.27 6.59
CA LYS A 63 -14.43 -4.82 7.44
C LYS A 63 -14.01 -3.94 8.62
N ASP A 64 -12.72 -3.86 8.89
CA ASP A 64 -12.14 -3.00 9.91
C ASP A 64 -11.53 -1.75 9.26
N ASN A 65 -10.98 -0.84 10.07
CA ASN A 65 -10.23 0.30 9.54
C ASN A 65 -9.09 -0.15 8.63
N LEU A 66 -8.71 0.72 7.70
CA LEU A 66 -7.80 0.40 6.61
C LEU A 66 -6.30 0.55 6.94
N GLY A 67 -5.96 0.88 8.18
CA GLY A 67 -4.56 1.02 8.60
C GLY A 67 -3.71 -0.23 8.39
N GLY A 68 -4.33 -1.41 8.36
CA GLY A 68 -3.66 -2.66 8.05
C GLY A 68 -3.10 -2.77 6.63
N LEU A 69 -3.60 -1.97 5.68
CA LEU A 69 -3.08 -1.92 4.32
C LEU A 69 -1.68 -1.29 4.25
N GLY A 70 -1.32 -0.46 5.22
CA GLY A 70 -0.01 0.18 5.31
C GLY A 70 1.14 -0.76 5.64
N GLY A 71 0.82 -2.01 6.00
CA GLY A 71 1.81 -3.01 6.36
C GLY A 71 2.18 -2.99 7.85
N ILE A 72 3.37 -3.47 8.14
CA ILE A 72 3.89 -3.59 9.51
C ILE A 72 4.69 -2.33 9.85
N ASP A 73 4.18 -1.54 10.79
CA ASP A 73 4.91 -0.42 11.36
C ASP A 73 5.65 -0.88 12.62
N LEU A 74 6.95 -1.11 12.50
CA LEU A 74 7.80 -1.55 13.61
C LEU A 74 7.89 -0.52 14.73
N GLU A 75 7.78 0.77 14.43
CA GLU A 75 7.78 1.84 15.42
C GLU A 75 6.49 1.83 16.26
N LYS A 76 5.39 1.42 15.68
CA LYS A 76 4.09 1.27 16.35
C LYS A 76 3.88 -0.09 16.99
N GLY A 77 4.87 -0.98 17.00
CA GLY A 77 4.81 -2.26 17.70
C GLY A 77 4.82 -3.52 16.82
N GLY A 78 5.01 -3.38 15.52
CA GLY A 78 5.20 -4.50 14.60
C GLY A 78 3.99 -5.44 14.48
N LEU A 79 4.26 -6.73 14.34
CA LEU A 79 3.22 -7.77 14.14
C LEU A 79 2.17 -7.90 15.26
N GLY A 80 2.40 -7.30 16.42
CA GLY A 80 1.47 -7.36 17.57
C GLY A 80 0.43 -6.25 17.60
N VAL A 81 0.57 -5.24 16.74
CA VAL A 81 -0.35 -4.09 16.73
C VAL A 81 -1.63 -4.46 15.99
N GLN A 82 -2.77 -4.10 16.56
CA GLN A 82 -4.05 -4.21 15.88
C GLN A 82 -4.17 -3.04 14.89
N THR A 83 -3.55 -3.21 13.71
CA THR A 83 -3.53 -2.20 12.64
C THR A 83 -4.93 -1.80 12.17
N ARG A 84 -5.94 -2.61 12.47
CA ARG A 84 -7.35 -2.32 12.28
C ARG A 84 -7.89 -1.13 13.08
N ASP A 85 -7.17 -0.72 14.15
CA ASP A 85 -7.56 0.42 14.97
C ASP A 85 -7.07 1.75 14.37
N TYR A 86 -6.22 1.70 13.33
CA TYR A 86 -5.70 2.86 12.64
C TYR A 86 -6.44 3.10 11.32
N THR A 87 -6.57 4.37 10.97
CA THR A 87 -7.03 4.78 9.65
C THR A 87 -5.97 4.46 8.58
N TYR A 88 -6.36 4.48 7.32
CA TYR A 88 -5.43 4.31 6.20
C TYR A 88 -4.24 5.28 6.28
N ALA A 89 -4.53 6.55 6.57
CA ALA A 89 -3.49 7.57 6.68
C ALA A 89 -2.53 7.31 7.85
N GLU A 90 -3.05 6.89 9.01
CA GLU A 90 -2.23 6.59 10.19
C GLU A 90 -1.39 5.33 10.02
N GLY A 91 -1.90 4.35 9.26
CA GLY A 91 -1.21 3.10 8.97
C GLY A 91 -0.22 3.18 7.80
N SER A 92 -0.19 4.30 7.05
CA SER A 92 0.63 4.44 5.85
C SER A 92 1.99 5.06 6.16
N PRO A 93 3.09 4.29 6.19
CA PRO A 93 4.43 4.83 6.37
C PRO A 93 4.85 5.65 5.15
N ALA A 94 5.66 6.70 5.36
CA ALA A 94 6.10 7.61 4.30
C ALA A 94 6.76 6.87 3.12
N GLY A 95 7.56 5.84 3.38
CA GLY A 95 8.17 5.01 2.35
C GLY A 95 7.17 4.24 1.49
N GLY A 96 5.91 4.16 1.89
CA GLY A 96 4.85 3.53 1.12
C GLY A 96 4.38 4.36 -0.07
N TYR A 97 4.41 5.70 0.04
CA TYR A 97 3.84 6.61 -0.96
C TYR A 97 4.78 7.74 -1.42
N ASP A 98 5.84 8.03 -0.67
CA ASP A 98 6.84 9.03 -1.03
C ASP A 98 8.11 8.36 -1.57
N PRO A 99 8.50 8.61 -2.85
CA PRO A 99 9.66 7.97 -3.44
C PRO A 99 10.98 8.30 -2.74
N ALA A 100 11.14 9.53 -2.22
CA ALA A 100 12.37 9.93 -1.55
C ALA A 100 12.50 9.26 -0.17
N ALA A 101 11.38 9.11 0.54
CA ALA A 101 11.35 8.34 1.79
C ALA A 101 11.61 6.86 1.53
N ARG A 102 11.04 6.28 0.46
CA ARG A 102 11.27 4.89 0.08
C ARG A 102 12.75 4.61 -0.20
N LEU A 103 13.44 5.46 -0.97
CA LEU A 103 14.86 5.27 -1.24
C LEU A 103 15.68 5.18 0.05
N LYS A 104 15.36 5.98 1.06
CA LYS A 104 16.03 5.90 2.36
C LYS A 104 15.80 4.56 3.06
N VAL A 105 14.57 4.03 2.97
CA VAL A 105 14.25 2.71 3.53
C VAL A 105 15.03 1.62 2.79
N LEU A 106 15.06 1.64 1.46
CA LEU A 106 15.82 0.68 0.67
C LEU A 106 17.32 0.70 1.01
N ASP A 107 17.89 1.90 1.16
CA ASP A 107 19.29 2.08 1.56
C ASP A 107 19.55 1.50 2.98
N GLN A 108 18.64 1.72 3.92
CA GLN A 108 18.73 1.21 5.30
C GLN A 108 18.63 -0.31 5.37
N GLU A 109 17.75 -0.89 4.55
CA GLU A 109 17.54 -2.34 4.47
C GLU A 109 18.54 -3.06 3.56
N GLY A 110 19.38 -2.31 2.85
CA GLY A 110 20.35 -2.84 1.91
C GLY A 110 19.75 -3.46 0.66
N ILE A 111 18.57 -2.97 0.25
CA ILE A 111 17.86 -3.42 -0.93
C ILE A 111 18.29 -2.59 -2.14
N ASP A 112 18.89 -3.26 -3.14
CA ASP A 112 19.40 -2.60 -4.36
C ASP A 112 18.27 -2.29 -5.37
N ARG A 113 17.23 -3.12 -5.41
CA ARG A 113 16.11 -2.99 -6.35
C ARG A 113 14.83 -3.51 -5.73
N VAL A 114 13.71 -2.94 -6.16
CA VAL A 114 12.38 -3.39 -5.74
C VAL A 114 11.44 -3.42 -6.95
N LEU A 115 10.63 -4.48 -7.06
CA LEU A 115 9.43 -4.48 -7.90
C LEU A 115 8.27 -3.95 -7.05
N LEU A 116 7.54 -2.97 -7.59
CA LEU A 116 6.44 -2.33 -6.87
C LEU A 116 5.10 -2.72 -7.50
N TYR A 117 4.22 -3.21 -6.65
CA TYR A 117 2.83 -3.51 -6.98
C TYR A 117 1.90 -2.49 -6.30
N PRO A 118 0.73 -2.17 -6.89
CA PRO A 118 -0.28 -1.40 -6.18
C PRO A 118 -0.82 -2.20 -4.99
N THR A 119 -1.24 -1.52 -3.93
CA THR A 119 -1.84 -2.15 -2.74
C THR A 119 -3.37 -2.26 -2.90
N ILE A 120 -4.04 -1.13 -3.08
CA ILE A 120 -5.49 -1.10 -3.30
C ILE A 120 -5.81 -1.48 -4.75
N GLY A 121 -5.05 -0.94 -5.71
CA GLY A 121 -5.28 -1.15 -7.14
C GLY A 121 -5.21 -2.61 -7.58
N ILE A 122 -4.47 -3.47 -6.88
CA ILE A 122 -4.42 -4.92 -7.20
C ILE A 122 -5.79 -5.61 -7.04
N CYS A 123 -6.67 -5.04 -6.22
CA CYS A 123 -8.01 -5.60 -5.99
C CYS A 123 -9.05 -5.13 -7.02
N TRP A 124 -8.68 -4.18 -7.91
CA TRP A 124 -9.63 -3.48 -8.77
C TRP A 124 -10.31 -4.40 -9.78
N GLU A 125 -9.54 -5.12 -10.55
CA GLU A 125 -10.05 -5.94 -11.67
C GLU A 125 -11.07 -6.98 -11.24
N GLY A 126 -10.90 -7.56 -10.06
CA GLY A 126 -11.80 -8.58 -9.51
C GLY A 126 -13.09 -8.02 -8.89
N ASN A 127 -13.17 -6.70 -8.68
CA ASN A 127 -14.29 -6.07 -7.95
C ASN A 127 -15.10 -5.08 -8.79
N VAL A 128 -14.72 -4.86 -10.05
CA VAL A 128 -15.41 -3.96 -10.97
C VAL A 128 -15.95 -4.74 -12.14
N ALA A 129 -17.28 -4.79 -12.25
CA ALA A 129 -17.96 -5.55 -13.31
C ALA A 129 -18.04 -4.78 -14.65
N ASP A 130 -17.93 -3.45 -14.62
CA ASP A 130 -17.98 -2.61 -15.82
C ASP A 130 -16.59 -2.55 -16.49
N PRO A 131 -16.42 -3.15 -17.69
CA PRO A 131 -15.12 -3.20 -18.35
C PRO A 131 -14.60 -1.82 -18.75
N LEU A 132 -15.48 -0.82 -18.93
CA LEU A 132 -15.06 0.55 -19.24
C LEU A 132 -14.55 1.30 -18.00
N LEU A 133 -14.99 0.89 -16.82
CA LEU A 133 -14.50 1.41 -15.56
C LEU A 133 -13.20 0.71 -15.14
N ALA A 134 -13.04 -0.55 -15.51
CA ALA A 134 -11.88 -1.38 -15.15
C ALA A 134 -10.62 -1.06 -15.99
N THR A 135 -10.72 -0.27 -17.04
CA THR A 135 -9.60 0.16 -17.91
C THR A 135 -9.17 1.58 -17.64
#